data_d0a31f4dc8077e0774b7d307d99d8fa9
#
_entry.id   d0a31f4dc8077e0774b7d307d99d8fa9
#
_cell.length_a   1.000
_cell.length_b   1.000
_cell.length_c   1.000
_cell.angle_alpha   90.00
_cell.angle_beta   90.00
_cell.angle_gamma   90.00
#
_symmetry.space_group_name_H-M   'P 1'
#
loop_
_entity.id
_entity.type
_entity.pdbx_description
1 polymer ?
#
loop_
_entity_poly.entity_id
_entity_poly.type
_entity_poly.pdbx_seq_one_letter_code
_entity_poly.pdbx_strand_id
1 'polypeptide(L)'
;GLRADDWVPVTYNWHISRKDPAMMDFERRLPPILPPFDSVKPIDSKVRVHLAARRGNDFETESALVVTGPHGAFAASGYTHFATSPPPEASAQTGEAAFQWYINPFEFFRLAFTTDSVPKPDTTTVVGRRIYYSHIDGDGWRNQTEVTRYRATGMSSAEVILRETIKPFPDLPVTVGPIAGDLDPRWFGNRESLRVARDILALPWVEAGSHTYSHPLDWETLSEDAKQAAKENAVSRYSNLWNWWEETLWPFWERIAGSRSDMEVRETKEADQDPSAQEHSTRSSKFHRGHSQLRSYDLYPFDLDREIGGSIAFINGLLPAGKRVQLLQWSGTTLESAAAMDATRQAGVRNINGGDTRFDPEFDSYAWVAPLGRQVGRFHQIYSSDSNENTYTNLWNERYFGFRYLIQTLRNTESPRRVKPFNLYYHMFSGEKDPGLEAVLSNLAYARSQELAPVTASQYAGIVDGFYSAVIVEIGNRRWRVENRDGLNTIRFDQADKQAVDWANSQGVIGQRQYQGSLYVALDPAVNAPVIALADASPATVPYLLESRWPISHLKLEGNGSSFQAQGFGPGDMRWQTRPRARYVIRVACGHTPVRQMESVAGADGILRFTIGDRPSSAAFDPVQVTLQEVSGNP
;
A
#
# COMPACT_ATOMS: atom_id res chain seq x y z
N GLY A 1 -23.67 -16.34 27.10
CA GLY A 1 -24.32 -16.70 25.88
C GLY A 1 -25.53 -15.81 25.57
N LEU A 2 -26.13 -16.08 24.42
CA LEU A 2 -27.33 -15.42 23.92
C LEU A 2 -28.41 -16.47 23.68
N ARG A 3 -29.67 -16.09 23.89
CA ARG A 3 -30.85 -16.84 23.50
C ARG A 3 -31.54 -16.09 22.36
N ALA A 4 -31.73 -16.75 21.23
CA ALA A 4 -32.57 -16.22 20.16
C ALA A 4 -34.05 -16.40 20.56
N ASP A 5 -34.83 -15.36 20.28
CA ASP A 5 -36.29 -15.36 20.40
C ASP A 5 -36.90 -15.35 18.98
N ASP A 6 -37.83 -14.44 18.68
CA ASP A 6 -38.52 -14.37 17.43
C ASP A 6 -37.92 -13.34 16.45
N TRP A 7 -38.19 -13.55 15.17
CA TRP A 7 -37.96 -12.55 14.13
C TRP A 7 -38.91 -11.36 14.28
N VAL A 8 -38.37 -10.14 14.23
CA VAL A 8 -39.15 -8.89 14.31
C VAL A 8 -39.16 -8.22 12.92
N PRO A 9 -40.17 -8.49 12.08
CA PRO A 9 -40.24 -7.96 10.73
C PRO A 9 -40.71 -6.49 10.66
N VAL A 10 -41.41 -6.01 11.69
CA VAL A 10 -42.03 -4.66 11.73
C VAL A 10 -41.56 -3.91 12.96
N THR A 11 -40.97 -2.77 12.76
CA THR A 11 -40.25 -2.02 13.79
C THR A 11 -40.81 -0.63 14.11
N TYR A 12 -41.99 -0.26 13.58
CA TYR A 12 -42.58 1.09 13.78
C TYR A 12 -42.69 1.53 15.24
N ASN A 13 -43.01 0.60 16.12
CA ASN A 13 -43.18 0.87 17.56
C ASN A 13 -41.92 0.52 18.37
N TRP A 14 -40.81 0.23 17.70
CA TRP A 14 -39.54 -0.08 18.35
C TRP A 14 -38.68 1.17 18.40
N HIS A 15 -37.96 1.35 19.50
CA HIS A 15 -36.99 2.43 19.65
C HIS A 15 -35.72 1.92 20.35
N ILE A 16 -34.61 2.60 20.12
CA ILE A 16 -33.36 2.29 20.80
C ILE A 16 -33.50 2.56 22.30
N SER A 17 -33.38 1.53 23.11
CA SER A 17 -33.43 1.59 24.58
C SER A 17 -32.04 1.73 25.21
N ARG A 18 -30.99 1.26 24.54
CA ARG A 18 -29.58 1.36 24.97
C ARG A 18 -28.69 1.60 23.74
N LYS A 19 -27.76 2.54 23.87
CA LYS A 19 -26.73 2.80 22.85
C LYS A 19 -25.42 3.18 23.53
N ASP A 20 -24.35 2.43 23.24
CA ASP A 20 -22.98 2.72 23.65
C ASP A 20 -22.32 3.62 22.59
N PRO A 21 -22.01 4.89 22.89
CA PRO A 21 -21.44 5.81 21.92
C PRO A 21 -20.00 5.46 21.48
N ALA A 22 -19.28 4.63 22.22
CA ALA A 22 -17.96 4.14 21.81
C ALA A 22 -18.06 3.05 20.73
N MET A 23 -19.20 2.37 20.67
CA MET A 23 -19.44 1.27 19.74
C MET A 23 -20.32 1.67 18.54
N MET A 24 -21.25 2.58 18.71
CA MET A 24 -22.27 2.91 17.71
C MET A 24 -22.06 4.30 17.11
N ASP A 25 -22.73 4.55 15.98
CA ASP A 25 -22.68 5.80 15.20
C ASP A 25 -21.24 6.15 14.72
N PHE A 26 -20.48 5.16 14.31
CA PHE A 26 -19.08 5.32 13.93
C PHE A 26 -18.90 6.20 12.68
N GLU A 27 -19.44 5.80 11.54
CA GLU A 27 -19.46 6.59 10.30
C GLU A 27 -20.86 7.13 10.01
N ARG A 28 -21.88 6.37 10.42
CA ARG A 28 -23.27 6.69 10.13
C ARG A 28 -24.17 6.34 11.31
N ARG A 29 -25.21 7.16 11.50
CA ARG A 29 -26.28 6.88 12.47
C ARG A 29 -27.30 5.91 11.89
N LEU A 30 -27.87 5.07 12.77
CA LEU A 30 -29.00 4.22 12.40
C LEU A 30 -30.17 5.04 11.89
N PRO A 31 -30.96 4.50 10.95
CA PRO A 31 -32.15 5.17 10.45
C PRO A 31 -33.23 5.30 11.55
N PRO A 32 -34.14 6.30 11.47
CA PRO A 32 -35.21 6.49 12.46
C PRO A 32 -36.18 5.30 12.55
N ILE A 33 -36.43 4.64 11.43
CA ILE A 33 -37.13 3.36 11.39
C ILE A 33 -36.08 2.27 11.38
N LEU A 34 -36.08 1.46 12.45
CA LEU A 34 -35.05 0.43 12.64
C LEU A 34 -35.18 -0.68 11.58
N PRO A 35 -34.09 -1.25 11.07
CA PRO A 35 -34.15 -2.46 10.25
C PRO A 35 -34.85 -3.61 10.98
N PRO A 36 -35.49 -4.55 10.27
CA PRO A 36 -35.95 -5.82 10.86
C PRO A 36 -34.77 -6.58 11.50
N PHE A 37 -35.06 -7.36 12.55
CA PHE A 37 -34.00 -8.08 13.27
C PHE A 37 -34.51 -9.35 13.96
N ASP A 38 -33.57 -10.27 14.20
CA ASP A 38 -33.78 -11.39 15.11
C ASP A 38 -33.66 -10.92 16.55
N SER A 39 -34.72 -11.15 17.34
CA SER A 39 -34.73 -10.81 18.74
C SER A 39 -33.79 -11.72 19.52
N VAL A 40 -32.93 -11.13 20.32
CA VAL A 40 -31.90 -11.84 21.09
C VAL A 40 -31.85 -11.31 22.52
N LYS A 41 -31.80 -12.23 23.49
CA LYS A 41 -31.64 -11.88 24.90
C LYS A 41 -30.34 -12.43 25.48
N PRO A 42 -29.54 -11.61 26.20
CA PRO A 42 -28.41 -12.11 26.96
C PRO A 42 -28.87 -13.05 28.08
N ILE A 43 -28.22 -14.21 28.20
CA ILE A 43 -28.43 -15.17 29.28
C ILE A 43 -27.22 -15.30 30.20
N ASP A 44 -26.16 -14.54 29.94
CA ASP A 44 -24.92 -14.53 30.68
C ASP A 44 -24.58 -13.09 31.09
N SER A 45 -24.37 -12.83 32.35
CA SER A 45 -24.03 -11.52 32.89
C SER A 45 -22.69 -10.96 32.40
N LYS A 46 -21.83 -11.78 31.78
CA LYS A 46 -20.57 -11.37 31.18
C LYS A 46 -20.75 -10.78 29.78
N VAL A 47 -21.96 -10.88 29.19
CA VAL A 47 -22.28 -10.26 27.90
C VAL A 47 -22.52 -8.78 28.11
N ARG A 48 -21.77 -7.95 27.37
CA ARG A 48 -21.96 -6.51 27.31
C ARG A 48 -22.86 -6.15 26.12
N VAL A 49 -23.99 -5.48 26.40
CA VAL A 49 -24.89 -4.98 25.39
C VAL A 49 -24.48 -3.56 25.00
N HIS A 50 -24.17 -3.35 23.73
CA HIS A 50 -23.79 -2.05 23.17
C HIS A 50 -24.97 -1.36 22.48
N LEU A 51 -25.91 -2.14 21.92
CA LEU A 51 -27.13 -1.64 21.33
C LEU A 51 -28.28 -2.55 21.72
N ALA A 52 -29.38 -1.95 22.16
CA ALA A 52 -30.64 -2.65 22.38
C ALA A 52 -31.81 -1.82 21.90
N ALA A 53 -32.89 -2.49 21.53
CA ALA A 53 -34.16 -1.88 21.17
C ALA A 53 -35.30 -2.56 21.93
N ARG A 54 -36.42 -1.82 22.13
CA ARG A 54 -37.63 -2.35 22.74
C ARG A 54 -38.88 -1.76 22.09
N ARG A 55 -40.00 -2.46 22.23
CA ARG A 55 -41.27 -2.05 21.71
C ARG A 55 -42.03 -1.16 22.73
N GLY A 56 -42.17 0.12 22.44
CA GLY A 56 -42.81 1.08 23.34
C GLY A 56 -42.15 1.07 24.73
N ASN A 57 -42.97 0.97 25.79
CA ASN A 57 -42.52 0.90 27.17
C ASN A 57 -42.48 -0.53 27.74
N ASP A 58 -42.60 -1.53 26.87
CA ASP A 58 -42.61 -2.93 27.30
C ASP A 58 -41.18 -3.46 27.42
N PHE A 59 -40.67 -3.52 28.66
CA PHE A 59 -39.31 -3.97 28.99
C PHE A 59 -39.10 -5.46 28.69
N GLU A 60 -40.16 -6.27 28.65
CA GLU A 60 -40.03 -7.70 28.35
C GLU A 60 -39.66 -7.92 26.89
N THR A 61 -39.94 -6.94 26.03
CA THR A 61 -39.59 -7.00 24.61
C THR A 61 -38.15 -6.57 24.33
N GLU A 62 -37.40 -6.07 25.32
CA GLU A 62 -36.03 -5.58 25.06
C GLU A 62 -35.18 -6.66 24.40
N SER A 63 -34.62 -6.32 23.24
CA SER A 63 -33.75 -7.17 22.44
C SER A 63 -32.38 -6.54 22.29
N ALA A 64 -31.34 -7.35 22.47
CA ALA A 64 -29.97 -6.95 22.22
C ALA A 64 -29.64 -7.06 20.73
N LEU A 65 -29.10 -6.00 20.14
CA LEU A 65 -28.81 -5.89 18.71
C LEU A 65 -27.31 -5.93 18.41
N VAL A 66 -26.49 -5.38 19.32
CA VAL A 66 -25.02 -5.45 19.25
C VAL A 66 -24.48 -5.79 20.62
N VAL A 67 -23.75 -6.89 20.70
CA VAL A 67 -23.19 -7.37 21.97
C VAL A 67 -21.78 -7.93 21.77
N THR A 68 -20.97 -7.86 22.84
CA THR A 68 -19.69 -8.55 22.96
C THR A 68 -19.65 -9.37 24.24
N GLY A 69 -18.85 -10.43 24.25
CA GLY A 69 -18.70 -11.28 25.42
C GLY A 69 -17.40 -12.09 25.36
N PRO A 70 -17.12 -12.87 26.40
CA PRO A 70 -15.84 -13.59 26.53
C PRO A 70 -15.60 -14.65 25.43
N HIS A 71 -16.62 -14.99 24.66
CA HIS A 71 -16.54 -16.04 23.64
C HIS A 71 -16.87 -15.51 22.23
N GLY A 72 -16.86 -14.19 22.02
CA GLY A 72 -17.13 -13.56 20.75
C GLY A 72 -18.13 -12.41 20.84
N ALA A 73 -18.74 -12.10 19.71
CA ALA A 73 -19.69 -11.00 19.57
C ALA A 73 -20.86 -11.38 18.66
N PHE A 74 -21.92 -10.59 18.71
CA PHE A 74 -23.07 -10.68 17.84
C PHE A 74 -23.51 -9.27 17.43
N ALA A 75 -23.83 -9.10 16.17
CA ALA A 75 -24.54 -7.93 15.67
C ALA A 75 -25.68 -8.39 14.77
N ALA A 76 -26.88 -7.91 15.04
CA ALA A 76 -28.06 -8.23 14.22
C ALA A 76 -27.87 -7.74 12.80
N SER A 77 -28.42 -8.47 11.82
CA SER A 77 -28.43 -8.08 10.41
C SER A 77 -29.02 -6.68 10.24
N GLY A 78 -28.34 -5.83 9.42
CA GLY A 78 -28.74 -4.43 9.23
C GLY A 78 -28.28 -3.45 10.32
N TYR A 79 -27.57 -3.90 11.36
CA TYR A 79 -27.04 -3.05 12.43
C TYR A 79 -25.52 -2.91 12.45
N THR A 80 -24.82 -3.53 11.53
CA THR A 80 -23.37 -3.43 11.38
C THR A 80 -22.97 -2.24 10.52
N HIS A 81 -23.57 -2.12 9.35
CA HIS A 81 -23.28 -1.10 8.35
C HIS A 81 -24.50 -0.79 7.51
N PHE A 82 -24.49 0.39 6.90
CA PHE A 82 -25.38 0.77 5.83
C PHE A 82 -24.81 0.30 4.50
N ALA A 83 -25.65 -0.26 3.65
CA ALA A 83 -25.31 -0.56 2.27
C ALA A 83 -26.50 -0.26 1.38
N THR A 84 -26.29 0.43 0.28
CA THR A 84 -27.28 0.54 -0.79
C THR A 84 -26.81 -0.27 -1.98
N SER A 85 -27.71 -1.06 -2.55
CA SER A 85 -27.47 -1.59 -3.90
C SER A 85 -27.57 -0.41 -4.88
N PRO A 86 -26.58 -0.19 -5.74
CA PRO A 86 -26.71 0.81 -6.79
C PRO A 86 -27.88 0.44 -7.69
N PRO A 87 -28.66 1.41 -8.21
CA PRO A 87 -29.62 1.14 -9.28
C PRO A 87 -28.86 0.50 -10.46
N PRO A 88 -29.46 -0.44 -11.20
CA PRO A 88 -28.80 -1.11 -12.34
C PRO A 88 -28.18 -0.14 -13.36
N GLU A 89 -28.75 1.04 -13.51
CA GLU A 89 -28.29 2.10 -14.43
C GLU A 89 -27.12 2.92 -13.84
N ALA A 90 -27.00 3.02 -12.53
CA ALA A 90 -25.88 3.68 -11.86
C ALA A 90 -24.67 2.76 -11.73
N SER A 91 -24.88 1.44 -11.70
CA SER A 91 -23.79 0.45 -11.66
C SER A 91 -22.90 0.49 -12.90
N ALA A 92 -23.41 1.01 -14.02
CA ALA A 92 -22.62 1.20 -15.25
C ALA A 92 -21.81 2.52 -15.27
N GLN A 93 -22.14 3.49 -14.42
CA GLN A 93 -21.48 4.80 -14.44
C GLN A 93 -20.74 5.18 -13.16
N THR A 94 -21.17 4.75 -11.99
CA THR A 94 -20.52 5.03 -10.70
C THR A 94 -20.40 3.81 -9.80
N GLY A 95 -21.06 2.70 -10.13
CA GLY A 95 -20.89 1.35 -9.55
C GLY A 95 -21.02 1.17 -8.05
N GLU A 96 -21.27 2.20 -7.27
CA GLU A 96 -20.90 2.23 -5.88
C GLU A 96 -22.09 2.18 -4.94
N ALA A 97 -22.25 1.02 -4.29
CA ALA A 97 -23.05 0.96 -3.08
C ALA A 97 -22.40 1.87 -2.03
N ALA A 98 -23.17 2.77 -1.44
CA ALA A 98 -22.68 3.49 -0.27
C ALA A 98 -22.49 2.48 0.87
N PHE A 99 -21.27 2.38 1.37
CA PHE A 99 -20.90 1.53 2.49
C PHE A 99 -20.44 2.41 3.65
N GLN A 100 -21.13 2.35 4.79
CA GLN A 100 -20.78 3.13 5.98
C GLN A 100 -21.08 2.33 7.24
N TRP A 101 -20.13 2.30 8.19
CA TRP A 101 -20.26 1.54 9.40
C TRP A 101 -21.17 2.23 10.43
N TYR A 102 -22.18 1.51 10.94
CA TYR A 102 -22.93 1.90 12.14
C TYR A 102 -22.14 1.57 13.41
N ILE A 103 -21.49 0.38 13.43
CA ILE A 103 -20.63 -0.02 14.54
C ILE A 103 -19.21 0.49 14.31
N ASN A 104 -18.47 0.70 15.40
CA ASN A 104 -17.04 0.90 15.35
C ASN A 104 -16.34 -0.46 15.11
N PRO A 105 -15.85 -0.76 13.89
CA PRO A 105 -15.27 -2.07 13.60
C PRO A 105 -13.99 -2.33 14.40
N PHE A 106 -13.21 -1.30 14.71
CA PHE A 106 -11.99 -1.44 15.52
C PHE A 106 -12.32 -1.92 16.94
N GLU A 107 -13.30 -1.31 17.57
CA GLU A 107 -13.72 -1.66 18.94
C GLU A 107 -14.47 -2.99 18.97
N PHE A 108 -15.36 -3.22 18.00
CA PHE A 108 -16.14 -4.44 17.90
C PHE A 108 -15.24 -5.68 17.76
N PHE A 109 -14.32 -5.69 16.79
CA PHE A 109 -13.44 -6.83 16.58
C PHE A 109 -12.39 -6.97 17.70
N ARG A 110 -11.92 -5.88 18.28
CA ARG A 110 -11.04 -5.90 19.45
C ARG A 110 -11.67 -6.64 20.62
N LEU A 111 -12.93 -6.31 20.95
CA LEU A 111 -13.67 -6.95 22.04
C LEU A 111 -14.11 -8.38 21.67
N ALA A 112 -14.53 -8.60 20.42
CA ALA A 112 -14.98 -9.92 19.95
C ALA A 112 -13.88 -10.97 20.03
N PHE A 113 -12.65 -10.61 19.68
CA PHE A 113 -11.51 -11.54 19.64
C PHE A 113 -10.59 -11.44 20.85
N THR A 114 -10.83 -10.48 21.77
CA THR A 114 -10.01 -10.27 22.98
C THR A 114 -8.50 -10.15 22.66
N THR A 115 -8.16 -9.36 21.64
CA THR A 115 -6.82 -9.34 21.05
C THR A 115 -5.86 -8.33 21.68
N ASP A 116 -6.20 -7.63 22.76
CA ASP A 116 -5.37 -6.56 23.33
C ASP A 116 -3.97 -7.05 23.72
N SER A 117 -3.88 -8.23 24.33
CA SER A 117 -2.61 -8.80 24.79
C SER A 117 -1.82 -9.54 23.69
N VAL A 118 -2.40 -9.70 22.50
CA VAL A 118 -1.77 -10.45 21.41
C VAL A 118 -0.85 -9.52 20.61
N PRO A 119 0.45 -9.85 20.44
CA PRO A 119 1.33 -9.12 19.54
C PRO A 119 0.85 -9.24 18.10
N LYS A 120 0.92 -8.12 17.36
CA LYS A 120 0.43 -8.02 15.99
C LYS A 120 1.56 -7.62 15.03
N PRO A 121 1.79 -8.37 13.95
CA PRO A 121 2.62 -7.88 12.87
C PRO A 121 2.12 -6.53 12.36
N ASP A 122 3.00 -5.56 12.13
CA ASP A 122 2.62 -4.25 11.64
C ASP A 122 3.30 -3.93 10.30
N THR A 123 2.49 -3.65 9.27
CA THR A 123 2.95 -3.36 7.91
C THR A 123 2.93 -1.87 7.57
N THR A 124 2.62 -1.03 8.55
CA THR A 124 2.46 0.42 8.34
C THR A 124 3.63 1.23 8.85
N THR A 125 4.46 0.63 9.72
CA THR A 125 5.51 1.33 10.47
C THR A 125 6.83 0.57 10.38
N VAL A 126 7.90 1.28 10.16
CA VAL A 126 9.28 0.79 10.30
C VAL A 126 10.10 1.80 11.09
N VAL A 127 10.95 1.33 11.98
CA VAL A 127 11.79 2.16 12.87
C VAL A 127 11.03 3.36 13.47
N GLY A 128 9.80 3.11 13.93
CA GLY A 128 8.95 4.10 14.61
C GLY A 128 8.24 5.11 13.69
N ARG A 129 8.48 5.14 12.39
CA ARG A 129 7.84 6.05 11.44
C ARG A 129 6.88 5.33 10.49
N ARG A 130 5.90 6.08 9.95
CA ARG A 130 5.06 5.57 8.87
C ARG A 130 5.94 5.24 7.67
N ILE A 131 5.73 4.07 7.08
CA ILE A 131 6.42 3.66 5.85
C ILE A 131 5.97 4.56 4.70
N TYR A 132 6.94 4.98 3.88
CA TYR A 132 6.71 5.53 2.55
C TYR A 132 7.29 4.59 1.51
N TYR A 133 6.53 4.29 0.46
CA TYR A 133 7.04 3.71 -0.76
C TYR A 133 6.29 4.24 -1.97
N SER A 134 6.94 4.19 -3.13
CA SER A 134 6.34 4.65 -4.38
C SER A 134 6.66 3.68 -5.50
N HIS A 135 5.74 3.52 -6.43
CA HIS A 135 5.99 2.80 -7.66
C HIS A 135 5.25 3.42 -8.83
N ILE A 136 5.82 3.22 -10.04
CA ILE A 136 5.32 3.78 -11.28
C ILE A 136 5.19 2.65 -12.28
N ASP A 137 3.99 2.48 -12.84
CA ASP A 137 3.74 1.57 -13.94
C ASP A 137 4.08 2.22 -15.28
N GLY A 138 4.50 1.41 -16.22
CA GLY A 138 5.04 1.86 -17.50
C GLY A 138 4.02 2.43 -18.49
N ASP A 139 2.74 2.43 -18.14
CA ASP A 139 1.67 2.91 -19.01
C ASP A 139 1.85 4.37 -19.40
N GLY A 140 1.75 4.64 -20.72
CA GLY A 140 1.98 5.96 -21.26
C GLY A 140 3.45 6.34 -21.39
N TRP A 141 4.39 5.38 -21.32
CA TRP A 141 5.83 5.64 -21.44
C TRP A 141 6.18 6.51 -22.65
N ARG A 142 5.58 6.18 -23.78
CA ARG A 142 5.83 6.83 -25.07
C ARG A 142 4.85 7.96 -25.40
N ASN A 143 3.86 8.23 -24.53
CA ASN A 143 2.88 9.26 -24.77
C ASN A 143 3.55 10.63 -24.93
N GLN A 144 3.17 11.38 -25.94
CA GLN A 144 3.67 12.71 -26.14
C GLN A 144 3.05 13.66 -25.11
N THR A 145 3.87 14.40 -24.40
CA THR A 145 3.38 15.32 -23.39
C THR A 145 2.64 16.52 -23.97
N GLU A 146 1.53 16.88 -23.35
CA GLU A 146 0.78 18.12 -23.57
C GLU A 146 1.05 19.17 -22.47
N VAL A 147 1.91 18.84 -21.49
CA VAL A 147 2.31 19.77 -20.44
C VAL A 147 2.82 21.06 -21.07
N THR A 148 2.23 22.18 -20.70
CA THR A 148 2.38 23.49 -21.35
C THR A 148 3.83 23.87 -21.62
N ARG A 149 4.74 23.63 -20.68
CA ARG A 149 6.17 23.95 -20.81
C ARG A 149 6.95 22.97 -21.72
N TYR A 150 6.38 21.82 -22.05
CA TYR A 150 7.05 20.76 -22.84
C TYR A 150 6.37 20.41 -24.15
N ARG A 151 5.11 20.77 -24.38
CA ARG A 151 4.31 20.38 -25.55
C ARG A 151 4.94 20.68 -26.91
N ALA A 152 5.81 21.70 -26.98
CA ALA A 152 6.51 22.07 -28.21
C ALA A 152 7.84 21.32 -28.40
N THR A 153 8.26 20.49 -27.44
CA THR A 153 9.57 19.83 -27.46
C THR A 153 9.55 18.42 -28.05
N GLY A 154 8.36 17.82 -28.24
CA GLY A 154 8.22 16.41 -28.62
C GLY A 154 8.61 15.42 -27.51
N MET A 155 8.70 15.87 -26.27
CA MET A 155 9.12 15.07 -25.13
C MET A 155 8.05 14.04 -24.78
N SER A 156 8.45 12.83 -24.37
CA SER A 156 7.54 11.81 -23.87
C SER A 156 7.11 12.06 -22.42
N SER A 157 5.94 11.53 -22.02
CA SER A 157 5.48 11.57 -20.64
C SER A 157 6.51 10.99 -19.67
N ALA A 158 7.15 9.86 -20.02
CA ALA A 158 8.20 9.28 -19.18
C ALA A 158 9.39 10.22 -18.98
N GLU A 159 9.77 11.02 -19.99
CA GLU A 159 10.83 12.02 -19.83
C GLU A 159 10.40 13.18 -18.93
N VAL A 160 9.12 13.60 -18.98
CA VAL A 160 8.55 14.60 -18.06
C VAL A 160 8.56 14.05 -16.63
N ILE A 161 8.10 12.82 -16.42
CA ILE A 161 8.14 12.15 -15.11
C ILE A 161 9.57 12.08 -14.58
N LEU A 162 10.54 11.68 -15.40
CA LEU A 162 11.95 11.69 -15.02
C LEU A 162 12.41 13.07 -14.52
N ARG A 163 12.06 14.14 -15.24
CA ARG A 163 12.53 15.51 -14.95
C ARG A 163 11.84 16.15 -13.75
N GLU A 164 10.54 15.89 -13.59
CA GLU A 164 9.71 16.63 -12.65
C GLU A 164 9.43 15.87 -11.35
N THR A 165 9.34 14.55 -11.41
CA THR A 165 8.92 13.76 -10.24
C THR A 165 10.01 12.82 -9.73
N ILE A 166 10.93 12.34 -10.57
CA ILE A 166 11.97 11.42 -10.12
C ILE A 166 13.26 12.16 -9.71
N LYS A 167 13.84 12.95 -10.61
CA LYS A 167 15.12 13.64 -10.35
C LYS A 167 15.07 14.65 -9.20
N PRO A 168 13.99 15.46 -9.03
CA PRO A 168 13.93 16.44 -7.95
C PRO A 168 13.68 15.83 -6.56
N PHE A 169 13.37 14.53 -6.47
CA PHE A 169 13.00 13.84 -5.24
C PHE A 169 13.90 12.64 -4.91
N PRO A 170 15.23 12.82 -4.83
CA PRO A 170 16.17 11.73 -4.53
C PRO A 170 16.02 11.16 -3.10
N ASP A 171 15.34 11.88 -2.23
CA ASP A 171 15.01 11.51 -0.85
C ASP A 171 13.75 10.64 -0.74
N LEU A 172 13.01 10.45 -1.83
CA LEU A 172 11.82 9.61 -1.93
C LEU A 172 12.07 8.54 -3.00
N PRO A 173 12.44 7.31 -2.60
CA PRO A 173 12.71 6.25 -3.57
C PRO A 173 11.46 5.87 -4.34
N VAL A 174 11.67 5.42 -5.56
CA VAL A 174 10.60 4.96 -6.43
C VAL A 174 11.00 3.69 -7.17
N THR A 175 10.08 2.73 -7.25
CA THR A 175 10.24 1.54 -8.11
C THR A 175 9.58 1.82 -9.45
N VAL A 176 10.31 1.63 -10.54
CA VAL A 176 9.80 1.87 -11.89
C VAL A 176 9.72 0.57 -12.65
N GLY A 177 8.51 0.19 -13.06
CA GLY A 177 8.22 -1.00 -13.87
C GLY A 177 7.87 -0.62 -15.30
N PRO A 178 8.82 -0.62 -16.23
CA PRO A 178 8.49 -0.43 -17.64
C PRO A 178 7.73 -1.63 -18.20
N ILE A 179 6.89 -1.39 -19.20
CA ILE A 179 6.38 -2.42 -20.12
C ILE A 179 7.52 -2.74 -21.09
N ALA A 180 8.03 -3.97 -21.11
CA ALA A 180 9.19 -4.31 -21.93
C ALA A 180 8.95 -4.07 -23.44
N GLY A 181 7.73 -4.34 -23.92
CA GLY A 181 7.35 -4.12 -25.30
C GLY A 181 7.38 -2.65 -25.75
N ASP A 182 7.15 -1.71 -24.85
CA ASP A 182 7.24 -0.27 -25.13
C ASP A 182 8.71 0.21 -25.24
N LEU A 183 9.65 -0.63 -24.82
CA LEU A 183 11.09 -0.35 -24.90
C LEU A 183 11.79 -1.18 -25.96
N ASP A 184 11.31 -2.39 -26.30
CA ASP A 184 11.96 -3.28 -27.26
C ASP A 184 11.76 -2.79 -28.70
N PRO A 185 12.85 -2.43 -29.44
CA PRO A 185 12.75 -1.98 -30.83
C PRO A 185 12.16 -3.03 -31.79
N ARG A 186 12.12 -4.30 -31.41
CA ARG A 186 11.45 -5.36 -32.20
C ARG A 186 9.94 -5.31 -32.06
N TRP A 187 9.43 -4.51 -31.10
CA TRP A 187 8.01 -4.26 -30.87
C TRP A 187 7.69 -2.80 -31.15
N PHE A 188 7.57 -1.98 -30.11
CA PHE A 188 7.16 -0.58 -30.23
C PHE A 188 8.19 0.38 -29.64
N GLY A 189 9.26 -0.16 -29.06
CA GLY A 189 10.35 0.62 -28.53
C GLY A 189 11.13 1.36 -29.62
N ASN A 190 11.73 2.46 -29.23
CA ASN A 190 12.62 3.24 -30.06
C ASN A 190 13.86 3.70 -29.27
N ARG A 191 14.77 4.41 -29.94
CA ARG A 191 16.00 4.89 -29.30
C ARG A 191 15.73 5.83 -28.12
N GLU A 192 14.67 6.62 -28.20
CA GLU A 192 14.31 7.56 -27.17
C GLU A 192 13.72 6.87 -25.94
N SER A 193 12.75 5.96 -26.13
CA SER A 193 12.19 5.18 -25.01
C SER A 193 13.26 4.39 -24.26
N LEU A 194 14.22 3.79 -24.98
CA LEU A 194 15.38 3.11 -24.38
C LEU A 194 16.32 4.08 -23.64
N ARG A 195 16.57 5.27 -24.18
CA ARG A 195 17.41 6.29 -23.52
C ARG A 195 16.76 6.71 -22.21
N VAL A 196 15.48 7.08 -22.24
CA VAL A 196 14.75 7.49 -21.03
C VAL A 196 14.74 6.38 -19.98
N ALA A 197 14.55 5.11 -20.41
CA ALA A 197 14.59 3.97 -19.50
C ALA A 197 15.95 3.82 -18.82
N ARG A 198 17.04 3.91 -19.56
CA ARG A 198 18.40 3.85 -18.99
C ARG A 198 18.67 5.02 -18.06
N ASP A 199 18.24 6.23 -18.42
CA ASP A 199 18.41 7.43 -17.60
C ASP A 199 17.65 7.32 -16.26
N ILE A 200 16.43 6.77 -16.25
CA ILE A 200 15.63 6.51 -15.06
C ILE A 200 16.30 5.41 -14.20
N LEU A 201 16.54 4.26 -14.81
CA LEU A 201 16.99 3.06 -14.12
C LEU A 201 18.46 3.17 -13.62
N ALA A 202 19.24 4.10 -14.14
CA ALA A 202 20.58 4.40 -13.64
C ALA A 202 20.58 5.17 -12.30
N LEU A 203 19.48 5.85 -11.95
CA LEU A 203 19.41 6.67 -10.73
C LEU A 203 19.48 5.79 -9.48
N PRO A 204 20.34 6.13 -8.48
CA PRO A 204 20.52 5.30 -7.30
C PRO A 204 19.25 5.09 -6.45
N TRP A 205 18.35 6.06 -6.42
CA TRP A 205 17.08 5.99 -5.67
C TRP A 205 15.92 5.39 -6.46
N VAL A 206 16.18 4.92 -7.68
CA VAL A 206 15.20 4.20 -8.51
C VAL A 206 15.48 2.70 -8.40
N GLU A 207 14.50 1.95 -7.91
CA GLU A 207 14.49 0.50 -7.97
C GLU A 207 13.93 0.04 -9.33
N ALA A 208 14.52 -0.99 -9.92
CA ALA A 208 14.01 -1.56 -11.15
C ALA A 208 12.88 -2.57 -10.86
N GLY A 209 11.72 -2.32 -11.44
CA GLY A 209 10.59 -3.23 -11.55
C GLY A 209 10.37 -3.69 -12.98
N SER A 210 9.35 -4.52 -13.18
CA SER A 210 8.82 -4.91 -14.49
C SER A 210 7.29 -4.81 -14.46
N HIS A 211 6.71 -4.18 -15.48
CA HIS A 211 5.26 -4.16 -15.68
C HIS A 211 4.88 -5.07 -16.85
N THR A 212 5.42 -6.29 -16.82
CA THR A 212 5.26 -7.36 -17.82
C THR A 212 5.89 -7.03 -19.19
N TYR A 213 5.76 -7.96 -20.16
CA TYR A 213 6.32 -7.74 -21.50
C TYR A 213 5.37 -6.96 -22.40
N SER A 214 4.11 -7.41 -22.47
CA SER A 214 3.10 -6.88 -23.38
C SER A 214 1.90 -6.23 -22.67
N HIS A 215 1.93 -6.18 -21.32
CA HIS A 215 0.87 -5.63 -20.48
C HIS A 215 -0.47 -6.36 -20.65
N PRO A 216 -0.59 -7.64 -20.23
CA PRO A 216 -1.88 -8.34 -20.19
C PRO A 216 -2.96 -7.51 -19.48
N LEU A 217 -4.13 -7.36 -20.13
CA LEU A 217 -5.25 -6.65 -19.54
C LEU A 217 -6.10 -7.56 -18.67
N ASP A 218 -6.18 -8.82 -19.02
CA ASP A 218 -6.97 -9.82 -18.31
C ASP A 218 -6.18 -11.11 -18.12
N TRP A 219 -5.74 -11.35 -16.89
CA TRP A 219 -4.95 -12.52 -16.52
C TRP A 219 -5.79 -13.79 -16.37
N GLU A 220 -7.08 -13.68 -16.06
CA GLU A 220 -7.96 -14.85 -15.86
C GLU A 220 -8.20 -15.58 -17.18
N THR A 221 -8.41 -14.82 -18.27
CA THR A 221 -8.61 -15.42 -19.60
C THR A 221 -7.35 -16.04 -20.18
N LEU A 222 -6.19 -15.72 -19.62
CA LEU A 222 -4.88 -16.22 -20.03
C LEU A 222 -4.43 -17.47 -19.23
N SER A 223 -5.27 -17.99 -18.34
CA SER A 223 -4.98 -19.19 -17.57
C SER A 223 -4.86 -20.44 -18.46
N GLU A 224 -4.14 -21.47 -17.97
CA GLU A 224 -4.03 -22.75 -18.70
C GLU A 224 -5.39 -23.42 -18.92
N ASP A 225 -6.33 -23.28 -17.99
CA ASP A 225 -7.70 -23.78 -18.12
C ASP A 225 -8.46 -23.07 -19.24
N ALA A 226 -8.27 -21.75 -19.39
CA ALA A 226 -8.83 -20.98 -20.51
C ALA A 226 -8.18 -21.39 -21.85
N LYS A 227 -6.88 -21.68 -21.87
CA LYS A 227 -6.18 -22.21 -23.06
C LYS A 227 -6.70 -23.59 -23.43
N GLN A 228 -6.95 -24.47 -22.47
CA GLN A 228 -7.49 -25.80 -22.72
C GLN A 228 -8.92 -25.71 -23.28
N ALA A 229 -9.77 -24.89 -22.64
CA ALA A 229 -11.14 -24.64 -23.12
C ALA A 229 -11.17 -23.97 -24.50
N ALA A 230 -10.19 -23.12 -24.82
CA ALA A 230 -10.05 -22.50 -26.14
C ALA A 230 -9.59 -23.49 -27.20
N LYS A 231 -8.68 -24.44 -26.88
CA LYS A 231 -8.28 -25.53 -27.78
C LYS A 231 -9.44 -26.45 -28.14
N GLU A 232 -10.32 -26.72 -27.20
CA GLU A 232 -11.49 -27.58 -27.39
C GLU A 232 -12.62 -26.91 -28.18
N ASN A 233 -12.65 -25.56 -28.20
CA ASN A 233 -13.72 -24.77 -28.84
C ASN A 233 -13.17 -23.71 -29.82
N ALA A 234 -12.11 -23.98 -30.51
CA ALA A 234 -11.16 -23.03 -31.11
C ALA A 234 -11.66 -22.05 -32.20
N VAL A 235 -12.91 -22.12 -32.65
CA VAL A 235 -13.34 -21.23 -33.76
C VAL A 235 -14.49 -20.29 -33.39
N SER A 236 -15.37 -20.63 -32.46
CA SER A 236 -16.56 -19.81 -32.20
C SER A 236 -16.53 -18.98 -30.91
N ARG A 237 -15.69 -19.32 -29.95
CA ARG A 237 -15.66 -18.64 -28.64
C ARG A 237 -14.72 -17.43 -28.57
N TYR A 238 -13.68 -17.41 -29.39
CA TYR A 238 -12.77 -16.25 -29.43
C TYR A 238 -13.49 -14.98 -29.91
N SER A 239 -14.34 -15.11 -30.94
CA SER A 239 -15.17 -13.99 -31.37
C SER A 239 -16.22 -13.58 -30.32
N ASN A 240 -16.78 -14.54 -29.57
CA ASN A 240 -17.82 -14.28 -28.58
C ASN A 240 -17.28 -13.77 -27.23
N LEU A 241 -16.11 -14.24 -26.77
CA LEU A 241 -15.43 -13.71 -25.59
C LEU A 241 -14.84 -12.31 -25.85
N TRP A 242 -14.32 -12.10 -27.06
CA TRP A 242 -13.85 -10.82 -27.51
C TRP A 242 -14.99 -9.83 -27.67
N ASN A 243 -16.13 -10.23 -28.28
CA ASN A 243 -17.33 -9.42 -28.38
C ASN A 243 -17.97 -9.15 -27.00
N TRP A 244 -18.00 -10.15 -26.11
CA TRP A 244 -18.46 -9.96 -24.72
C TRP A 244 -17.55 -9.00 -23.95
N TRP A 245 -16.23 -9.12 -24.14
CA TRP A 245 -15.25 -8.24 -23.55
C TRP A 245 -15.39 -6.81 -24.11
N GLU A 246 -15.54 -6.65 -25.41
CA GLU A 246 -15.83 -5.39 -26.09
C GLU A 246 -17.16 -4.77 -25.62
N GLU A 247 -18.20 -5.56 -25.46
CA GLU A 247 -19.52 -5.07 -25.09
C GLU A 247 -19.67 -4.80 -23.58
N THR A 248 -18.96 -5.55 -22.71
CA THR A 248 -19.20 -5.54 -21.27
C THR A 248 -18.09 -4.87 -20.47
N LEU A 249 -16.84 -5.17 -20.77
CA LEU A 249 -15.69 -4.66 -19.99
C LEU A 249 -14.94 -3.55 -20.73
N TRP A 250 -14.98 -3.55 -22.05
CA TRP A 250 -14.31 -2.53 -22.83
C TRP A 250 -14.86 -1.11 -22.59
N PRO A 251 -16.17 -0.84 -22.50
CA PRO A 251 -16.67 0.47 -22.10
C PRO A 251 -16.15 0.94 -20.75
N PHE A 252 -15.86 0.00 -19.84
CA PHE A 252 -15.24 0.29 -18.55
C PHE A 252 -13.77 0.68 -18.73
N TRP A 253 -13.02 -0.05 -19.57
CA TRP A 253 -11.60 0.21 -19.83
C TRP A 253 -11.36 1.37 -20.78
N GLU A 254 -12.24 1.62 -21.74
CA GLU A 254 -12.21 2.81 -22.59
C GLU A 254 -12.37 4.09 -21.76
N ARG A 255 -13.17 4.04 -20.72
CA ARG A 255 -13.29 5.12 -19.75
C ARG A 255 -12.03 5.28 -18.87
N ILE A 256 -11.30 4.20 -18.58
CA ILE A 256 -10.04 4.23 -17.82
C ILE A 256 -8.86 4.66 -18.69
N ALA A 257 -8.86 4.33 -19.96
CA ALA A 257 -7.75 4.51 -20.89
C ALA A 257 -7.93 5.67 -21.89
N GLY A 258 -8.91 6.55 -21.69
CA GLY A 258 -9.37 7.53 -22.67
C GLY A 258 -8.34 8.49 -23.24
N SER A 259 -7.18 8.69 -22.61
CA SER A 259 -6.13 9.54 -23.15
C SER A 259 -5.19 8.83 -24.17
N ARG A 260 -5.21 7.49 -24.20
CA ARG A 260 -4.42 6.72 -25.18
C ARG A 260 -4.95 6.82 -26.62
N SER A 261 -6.25 7.03 -26.78
CA SER A 261 -6.89 7.11 -28.10
C SER A 261 -6.43 8.30 -28.94
N ASP A 262 -6.03 9.40 -28.30
CA ASP A 262 -5.67 10.62 -29.01
C ASP A 262 -4.25 10.57 -29.65
N MET A 263 -3.42 9.64 -29.18
CA MET A 263 -2.03 9.55 -29.64
C MET A 263 -1.81 8.64 -30.82
N GLU A 264 -2.51 7.50 -30.86
CA GLU A 264 -2.47 6.59 -32.01
C GLU A 264 -3.13 7.20 -33.26
N VAL A 265 -4.03 8.16 -33.04
CA VAL A 265 -4.67 8.93 -34.13
C VAL A 265 -3.68 9.86 -34.86
N ARG A 266 -2.57 10.28 -34.25
CA ARG A 266 -1.58 11.14 -34.92
C ARG A 266 -0.63 10.41 -35.84
N GLU A 267 -0.30 9.15 -35.56
CA GLU A 267 0.58 8.34 -36.44
C GLU A 267 -0.11 7.84 -37.73
N THR A 268 -1.46 7.86 -37.78
CA THR A 268 -2.23 7.37 -38.92
C THR A 268 -2.89 8.46 -39.76
N LYS A 269 -2.63 9.76 -39.51
CA LYS A 269 -3.30 10.90 -40.16
C LYS A 269 -2.84 11.22 -41.59
N GLU A 270 -2.13 10.33 -42.26
CA GLU A 270 -1.83 10.55 -43.72
C GLU A 270 -2.85 9.92 -44.68
N ALA A 271 -3.92 9.30 -44.23
CA ALA A 271 -4.97 8.78 -45.13
C ALA A 271 -6.36 8.91 -44.47
N ASP A 272 -7.08 9.86 -44.90
CA ASP A 272 -8.51 10.08 -45.14
C ASP A 272 -9.15 11.29 -44.45
N GLN A 273 -9.74 12.12 -45.31
CA GLN A 273 -10.41 13.37 -45.00
C GLN A 273 -11.91 13.13 -44.87
N ASP A 274 -12.49 13.32 -43.71
CA ASP A 274 -13.78 14.01 -43.44
C ASP A 274 -14.05 14.08 -41.92
N PRO A 275 -14.21 15.29 -41.29
CA PRO A 275 -14.04 15.44 -39.85
C PRO A 275 -15.30 15.35 -38.96
N SER A 276 -16.54 15.34 -39.44
CA SER A 276 -17.67 15.71 -38.55
C SER A 276 -18.67 14.61 -38.16
N ALA A 277 -18.64 13.44 -38.81
CA ALA A 277 -19.59 12.35 -38.51
C ALA A 277 -18.94 11.04 -38.03
N GLN A 278 -17.62 10.97 -37.98
CA GLN A 278 -16.85 9.75 -37.70
C GLN A 278 -16.14 9.74 -36.34
N GLU A 279 -16.19 10.83 -35.57
CA GLU A 279 -15.29 10.98 -34.42
C GLU A 279 -15.57 10.00 -33.25
N HIS A 280 -16.80 9.61 -32.99
CA HIS A 280 -17.07 8.69 -31.88
C HIS A 280 -16.89 7.19 -32.22
N SER A 281 -17.23 6.79 -33.44
CA SER A 281 -17.11 5.39 -33.87
C SER A 281 -15.68 5.02 -34.29
N THR A 282 -14.92 5.98 -34.84
CA THR A 282 -13.54 5.75 -35.31
C THR A 282 -12.51 5.78 -34.18
N ARG A 283 -12.75 6.48 -33.09
CA ARG A 283 -11.86 6.48 -31.92
C ARG A 283 -11.79 5.09 -31.27
N SER A 284 -12.92 4.47 -31.01
CA SER A 284 -12.98 3.14 -30.41
C SER A 284 -12.28 2.08 -31.29
N SER A 285 -12.57 2.07 -32.60
CA SER A 285 -11.98 1.08 -33.51
C SER A 285 -10.47 1.26 -33.74
N LYS A 286 -9.96 2.50 -33.68
CA LYS A 286 -8.53 2.78 -33.82
C LYS A 286 -7.76 2.42 -32.55
N PHE A 287 -8.35 2.66 -31.39
CA PHE A 287 -7.77 2.23 -30.12
C PHE A 287 -7.69 0.70 -30.04
N HIS A 288 -8.74 -0.02 -30.44
CA HIS A 288 -8.72 -1.47 -30.49
C HIS A 288 -7.62 -2.01 -31.42
N ARG A 289 -7.50 -1.46 -32.64
CA ARG A 289 -6.45 -1.86 -33.58
C ARG A 289 -5.05 -1.56 -33.05
N GLY A 290 -4.85 -0.38 -32.49
CA GLY A 290 -3.58 -0.02 -31.86
C GLY A 290 -3.25 -0.90 -30.66
N HIS A 291 -4.23 -1.19 -29.81
CA HIS A 291 -4.05 -2.05 -28.67
C HIS A 291 -3.72 -3.49 -29.05
N SER A 292 -4.44 -4.10 -30.00
CA SER A 292 -4.11 -5.41 -30.53
C SER A 292 -2.71 -5.45 -31.15
N GLN A 293 -2.36 -4.44 -31.94
CA GLN A 293 -1.03 -4.34 -32.54
C GLN A 293 0.07 -4.20 -31.50
N LEU A 294 -0.14 -3.34 -30.48
CA LEU A 294 0.83 -3.10 -29.43
C LEU A 294 1.07 -4.32 -28.55
N ARG A 295 0.07 -5.12 -28.32
CA ARG A 295 0.17 -6.19 -27.33
C ARG A 295 0.25 -7.58 -27.93
N SER A 296 0.11 -7.70 -29.25
CA SER A 296 0.31 -8.95 -30.02
C SER A 296 -0.40 -10.19 -29.45
N TYR A 297 -1.47 -10.01 -28.68
CA TYR A 297 -2.21 -11.14 -28.13
C TYR A 297 -2.91 -11.97 -29.20
N ASP A 298 -3.22 -11.35 -30.32
CA ASP A 298 -3.76 -12.03 -31.49
C ASP A 298 -2.72 -12.94 -32.15
N LEU A 299 -1.43 -12.70 -31.89
CA LEU A 299 -0.33 -13.52 -32.38
C LEU A 299 0.00 -14.63 -31.37
N TYR A 300 -0.97 -15.40 -31.10
CA TYR A 300 -0.98 -16.53 -30.22
C TYR A 300 0.14 -17.58 -30.49
N PRO A 301 0.65 -18.26 -29.45
CA PRO A 301 0.09 -18.40 -28.10
C PRO A 301 0.62 -17.36 -27.12
N PHE A 302 -0.22 -16.97 -26.13
CA PHE A 302 0.22 -16.26 -24.93
C PHE A 302 1.36 -17.03 -24.28
N ASP A 303 2.42 -16.34 -23.96
CA ASP A 303 3.64 -16.92 -23.42
C ASP A 303 3.91 -16.31 -22.04
N LEU A 304 3.52 -17.04 -20.99
CA LEU A 304 3.68 -16.61 -19.61
C LEU A 304 5.16 -16.39 -19.24
N ASP A 305 6.06 -17.21 -19.78
CA ASP A 305 7.49 -17.09 -19.54
C ASP A 305 8.03 -15.78 -20.14
N ARG A 306 7.52 -15.38 -21.31
CA ARG A 306 7.87 -14.09 -21.92
C ARG A 306 7.34 -12.93 -21.10
N GLU A 307 6.08 -13.00 -20.66
CA GLU A 307 5.45 -11.91 -19.91
C GLU A 307 6.20 -11.62 -18.60
N ILE A 308 6.67 -12.63 -17.90
CA ILE A 308 7.35 -12.51 -16.62
C ILE A 308 8.87 -12.60 -16.79
N GLY A 309 9.39 -13.79 -17.08
CA GLY A 309 10.83 -14.03 -17.19
C GLY A 309 11.47 -13.23 -18.32
N GLY A 310 10.81 -13.16 -19.47
CA GLY A 310 11.28 -12.42 -20.65
C GLY A 310 11.35 -10.91 -20.42
N SER A 311 10.33 -10.32 -19.78
CA SER A 311 10.32 -8.90 -19.43
C SER A 311 11.43 -8.56 -18.43
N ILE A 312 11.58 -9.38 -17.39
CA ILE A 312 12.66 -9.21 -16.39
C ILE A 312 14.02 -9.32 -17.04
N ALA A 313 14.24 -10.32 -17.91
CA ALA A 313 15.52 -10.49 -18.61
C ALA A 313 15.82 -9.30 -19.52
N PHE A 314 14.82 -8.80 -20.26
CA PHE A 314 14.98 -7.62 -21.13
C PHE A 314 15.36 -6.38 -20.32
N ILE A 315 14.63 -6.09 -19.24
CA ILE A 315 14.89 -4.92 -18.39
C ILE A 315 16.27 -5.04 -17.73
N ASN A 316 16.63 -6.23 -17.22
CA ASN A 316 17.97 -6.48 -16.65
C ASN A 316 19.10 -6.16 -17.64
N GLY A 317 18.88 -6.36 -18.95
CA GLY A 317 19.82 -5.97 -20.00
C GLY A 317 20.01 -4.45 -20.20
N LEU A 318 19.15 -3.64 -19.60
CA LEU A 318 19.24 -2.16 -19.63
C LEU A 318 19.90 -1.59 -18.37
N LEU A 319 20.04 -2.38 -17.30
CA LEU A 319 20.46 -1.90 -15.98
C LEU A 319 21.98 -1.74 -15.88
N PRO A 320 22.45 -0.77 -15.09
CA PRO A 320 23.86 -0.69 -14.73
C PRO A 320 24.29 -1.90 -13.90
N ALA A 321 25.58 -2.20 -13.92
CA ALA A 321 26.16 -3.30 -13.15
C ALA A 321 25.78 -3.21 -11.66
N GLY A 322 25.41 -4.35 -11.09
CA GLY A 322 25.00 -4.47 -9.67
C GLY A 322 23.51 -4.19 -9.42
N LYS A 323 22.77 -3.65 -10.37
CA LYS A 323 21.29 -3.55 -10.30
C LYS A 323 20.63 -4.73 -10.98
N ARG A 324 19.46 -5.09 -10.49
CA ARG A 324 18.56 -6.09 -11.10
C ARG A 324 17.11 -5.74 -10.80
N VAL A 325 16.19 -6.25 -11.60
CA VAL A 325 14.75 -6.17 -11.30
C VAL A 325 14.45 -6.86 -9.98
N GLN A 326 13.67 -6.21 -9.12
CA GLN A 326 13.31 -6.70 -7.77
C GLN A 326 11.82 -6.99 -7.64
N LEU A 327 10.98 -6.43 -8.50
CA LEU A 327 9.53 -6.41 -8.34
C LEU A 327 8.84 -6.60 -9.69
N LEU A 328 7.80 -7.43 -9.73
CA LEU A 328 6.84 -7.49 -10.80
C LEU A 328 5.58 -6.71 -10.37
N GLN A 329 5.17 -5.78 -11.20
CA GLN A 329 3.97 -4.96 -11.05
C GLN A 329 2.90 -5.54 -11.98
N TRP A 330 1.82 -6.10 -11.41
CA TRP A 330 0.75 -6.73 -12.20
C TRP A 330 0.02 -5.69 -13.05
N SER A 331 -0.29 -6.07 -14.29
CA SER A 331 -0.97 -5.22 -15.26
C SER A 331 -2.47 -5.51 -15.36
N GLY A 332 -3.23 -4.60 -15.97
CA GLY A 332 -4.64 -4.77 -16.31
C GLY A 332 -5.52 -5.01 -15.08
N THR A 333 -6.32 -6.09 -15.11
CA THR A 333 -7.23 -6.48 -14.01
C THR A 333 -6.49 -6.88 -12.74
N THR A 334 -5.19 -7.17 -12.84
CA THR A 334 -4.37 -7.69 -11.72
C THR A 334 -4.93 -8.98 -11.08
N LEU A 335 -5.75 -9.74 -11.80
CA LEU A 335 -6.33 -11.01 -11.33
C LEU A 335 -5.53 -12.21 -11.88
N GLU A 336 -4.26 -12.26 -11.53
CA GLU A 336 -3.31 -13.28 -12.00
C GLU A 336 -3.63 -14.68 -11.48
N SER A 337 -3.16 -15.69 -12.24
CA SER A 337 -3.27 -17.11 -11.89
C SER A 337 -2.16 -17.58 -10.94
N ALA A 338 -2.36 -18.75 -10.32
CA ALA A 338 -1.31 -19.39 -9.50
C ALA A 338 -0.05 -19.70 -10.31
N ALA A 339 -0.16 -19.99 -11.61
CA ALA A 339 0.97 -20.22 -12.50
C ALA A 339 1.79 -18.94 -12.72
N ALA A 340 1.13 -17.79 -12.89
CA ALA A 340 1.80 -16.49 -12.99
C ALA A 340 2.53 -16.14 -11.69
N MET A 341 1.92 -16.40 -10.55
CA MET A 341 2.57 -16.23 -9.23
C MET A 341 3.79 -17.13 -9.08
N ASP A 342 3.71 -18.39 -9.52
CA ASP A 342 4.83 -19.32 -9.47
C ASP A 342 5.99 -18.87 -10.37
N ALA A 343 5.70 -18.46 -11.60
CA ALA A 343 6.68 -17.90 -12.53
C ALA A 343 7.39 -16.67 -11.95
N THR A 344 6.67 -15.79 -11.26
CA THR A 344 7.23 -14.62 -10.59
C THR A 344 8.20 -15.03 -9.48
N ARG A 345 7.85 -16.03 -8.67
CA ARG A 345 8.74 -16.56 -7.61
C ARG A 345 9.96 -17.27 -8.20
N GLN A 346 9.80 -18.01 -9.28
CA GLN A 346 10.92 -18.66 -9.99
C GLN A 346 11.89 -17.63 -10.59
N ALA A 347 11.39 -16.49 -11.06
CA ALA A 347 12.21 -15.37 -11.51
C ALA A 347 12.94 -14.64 -10.37
N GLY A 348 12.66 -14.99 -9.11
CA GLY A 348 13.33 -14.45 -7.92
C GLY A 348 12.94 -13.02 -7.59
N VAL A 349 11.75 -12.57 -8.00
CA VAL A 349 11.22 -11.24 -7.73
C VAL A 349 9.95 -11.31 -6.88
N ARG A 350 9.62 -10.20 -6.20
CA ARG A 350 8.35 -10.03 -5.50
C ARG A 350 7.28 -9.50 -6.46
N ASN A 351 6.05 -9.40 -5.99
CA ASN A 351 4.93 -8.90 -6.78
C ASN A 351 4.17 -7.79 -6.04
N ILE A 352 3.51 -6.92 -6.79
CA ILE A 352 2.62 -5.88 -6.28
C ILE A 352 1.56 -5.53 -7.33
N ASN A 353 0.54 -4.82 -6.94
CA ASN A 353 -0.62 -4.27 -7.63
C ASN A 353 -1.90 -5.07 -7.39
N GLY A 354 -3.00 -4.42 -7.61
CA GLY A 354 -4.34 -4.81 -7.24
C GLY A 354 -4.77 -4.17 -5.91
N GLY A 355 -6.03 -4.27 -5.60
CA GLY A 355 -6.65 -3.75 -4.39
C GLY A 355 -6.71 -2.22 -4.37
N ASP A 356 -7.89 -1.66 -4.53
CA ASP A 356 -8.09 -0.21 -4.49
C ASP A 356 -8.43 0.25 -3.07
N THR A 357 -7.68 1.22 -2.57
CA THR A 357 -7.95 1.91 -1.31
C THR A 357 -8.20 3.37 -1.57
N ARG A 358 -9.42 3.82 -1.26
CA ARG A 358 -9.79 5.24 -1.19
C ARG A 358 -10.51 5.49 0.13
N PHE A 359 -10.25 6.64 0.74
CA PHE A 359 -11.00 7.14 1.89
C PHE A 359 -10.98 8.67 1.86
N ASP A 360 -11.90 9.22 1.08
CA ASP A 360 -12.06 10.64 0.80
C ASP A 360 -13.55 10.97 0.72
N PRO A 361 -13.99 12.22 0.45
CA PRO A 361 -15.42 12.57 0.44
C PRO A 361 -16.29 11.82 -0.58
N GLU A 362 -15.69 11.18 -1.61
CA GLU A 362 -16.42 10.33 -2.56
C GLU A 362 -16.52 8.88 -2.07
N PHE A 363 -15.57 8.45 -1.23
CA PHE A 363 -15.44 7.10 -0.65
C PHE A 363 -15.29 7.24 0.88
N ASP A 364 -16.35 7.65 1.53
CA ASP A 364 -16.37 8.16 2.90
C ASP A 364 -16.47 7.07 3.98
N SER A 365 -15.80 5.92 3.77
CA SER A 365 -15.85 4.79 4.69
C SER A 365 -14.58 3.97 4.71
N TYR A 366 -14.27 3.36 5.87
CA TYR A 366 -13.28 2.29 6.00
C TYR A 366 -13.59 1.04 5.17
N ALA A 367 -14.84 0.87 4.73
CA ALA A 367 -15.22 -0.22 3.84
C ALA A 367 -14.50 -0.19 2.47
N TRP A 368 -14.01 0.98 2.07
CA TRP A 368 -13.22 1.19 0.84
C TRP A 368 -11.71 1.02 1.04
N VAL A 369 -11.28 0.60 2.22
CA VAL A 369 -9.86 0.32 2.50
C VAL A 369 -9.58 -1.15 2.21
N ALA A 370 -8.87 -1.42 1.13
CA ALA A 370 -8.54 -2.77 0.69
C ALA A 370 -7.65 -3.52 1.70
N PRO A 371 -7.66 -4.85 1.74
CA PRO A 371 -6.72 -5.65 2.54
C PRO A 371 -5.27 -5.52 2.02
N LEU A 372 -4.33 -6.22 2.67
CA LEU A 372 -2.92 -6.24 2.26
C LEU A 372 -2.68 -7.00 0.96
N GLY A 373 -3.58 -7.90 0.60
CA GLY A 373 -3.45 -8.75 -0.56
C GLY A 373 -4.51 -9.86 -0.56
N ARG A 374 -4.43 -10.76 -1.51
CA ARG A 374 -5.28 -11.95 -1.60
C ARG A 374 -4.45 -13.22 -1.74
N GLN A 375 -5.01 -14.33 -1.34
CA GLN A 375 -4.41 -15.63 -1.56
C GLN A 375 -4.70 -16.12 -3.00
N VAL A 376 -3.65 -16.56 -3.71
CA VAL A 376 -3.72 -17.13 -5.06
C VAL A 376 -3.00 -18.48 -5.03
N GLY A 377 -3.76 -19.57 -4.92
CA GLY A 377 -3.20 -20.89 -4.66
C GLY A 377 -2.44 -20.94 -3.34
N ARG A 378 -1.14 -21.25 -3.38
CA ARG A 378 -0.25 -21.24 -2.21
C ARG A 378 0.47 -19.90 -1.98
N PHE A 379 0.25 -18.90 -2.83
CA PHE A 379 0.95 -17.64 -2.83
C PHE A 379 0.04 -16.50 -2.34
N HIS A 380 0.63 -15.34 -2.08
CA HIS A 380 -0.10 -14.11 -1.82
C HIS A 380 0.25 -13.08 -2.90
N GLN A 381 -0.78 -12.57 -3.57
CA GLN A 381 -0.68 -11.33 -4.32
C GLN A 381 -0.67 -10.19 -3.33
N ILE A 382 0.32 -9.33 -3.43
CA ILE A 382 0.45 -8.16 -2.57
C ILE A 382 -0.23 -6.99 -3.26
N TYR A 383 -1.17 -6.35 -2.57
CA TYR A 383 -1.87 -5.20 -3.10
C TYR A 383 -1.06 -3.91 -2.91
N SER A 384 -1.22 -2.97 -3.82
CA SER A 384 -0.87 -1.58 -3.58
C SER A 384 -1.67 -1.06 -2.38
N SER A 385 -1.02 -0.30 -1.51
CA SER A 385 -1.67 0.11 -0.26
C SER A 385 -2.72 1.18 -0.47
N ASP A 386 -2.49 2.06 -1.44
CA ASP A 386 -3.38 3.13 -1.85
C ASP A 386 -3.64 3.04 -3.35
N SER A 387 -4.78 3.54 -3.80
CA SER A 387 -5.16 3.58 -5.22
C SER A 387 -4.26 4.53 -6.02
N ASN A 388 -4.12 4.23 -7.29
CA ASN A 388 -3.46 5.11 -8.25
C ASN A 388 -4.40 6.22 -8.75
N GLU A 389 -3.90 7.08 -9.65
CA GLU A 389 -4.61 8.21 -10.20
C GLU A 389 -5.89 7.85 -10.97
N ASN A 390 -5.99 6.65 -11.53
CA ASN A 390 -7.15 6.24 -12.32
C ASN A 390 -8.45 6.30 -11.51
N THR A 391 -8.41 5.88 -10.23
CA THR A 391 -9.61 5.90 -9.38
C THR A 391 -10.01 7.31 -8.97
N TYR A 392 -9.06 8.25 -8.88
CA TYR A 392 -9.31 9.64 -8.48
C TYR A 392 -9.66 10.55 -9.65
N THR A 393 -9.34 10.16 -10.89
CA THR A 393 -9.47 11.02 -12.08
C THR A 393 -10.70 10.68 -12.93
N ASN A 394 -11.61 9.88 -12.42
CA ASN A 394 -12.78 9.43 -13.14
C ASN A 394 -12.43 8.87 -14.53
N LEU A 395 -11.73 7.72 -14.53
CA LEU A 395 -11.35 6.98 -15.73
C LEU A 395 -10.31 7.70 -16.61
N TRP A 396 -9.49 8.58 -16.00
CA TRP A 396 -8.45 9.33 -16.69
C TRP A 396 -8.94 10.27 -17.80
N ASN A 397 -10.26 10.43 -17.94
CA ASN A 397 -10.86 11.33 -18.92
C ASN A 397 -11.11 12.72 -18.35
N GLU A 398 -11.42 12.77 -17.06
CA GLU A 398 -11.85 13.98 -16.35
C GLU A 398 -11.14 14.09 -15.02
N ARG A 399 -11.20 15.27 -14.40
CA ARG A 399 -10.68 15.51 -13.05
C ARG A 399 -9.22 15.09 -12.85
N TYR A 400 -8.38 15.25 -13.88
CA TYR A 400 -6.95 14.87 -13.80
C TYR A 400 -6.26 15.34 -12.52
N PHE A 401 -6.69 16.45 -11.93
CA PHE A 401 -6.20 16.97 -10.66
C PHE A 401 -6.76 16.24 -9.42
N GLY A 402 -7.67 15.31 -9.63
CA GLY A 402 -8.33 14.53 -8.55
C GLY A 402 -7.35 13.72 -7.71
N PHE A 403 -6.25 13.25 -8.30
CA PHE A 403 -5.25 12.44 -7.59
C PHE A 403 -4.63 13.13 -6.35
N ARG A 404 -4.72 14.45 -6.22
CA ARG A 404 -4.36 15.16 -4.97
C ARG A 404 -5.18 14.71 -3.76
N TYR A 405 -6.37 14.13 -3.96
CA TYR A 405 -7.21 13.60 -2.88
C TYR A 405 -6.64 12.33 -2.22
N LEU A 406 -5.59 11.72 -2.78
CA LEU A 406 -4.78 10.73 -2.09
C LEU A 406 -4.35 11.24 -0.70
N ILE A 407 -4.03 12.53 -0.56
CA ILE A 407 -3.68 13.15 0.73
C ILE A 407 -4.80 12.97 1.76
N GLN A 408 -6.06 13.06 1.34
CA GLN A 408 -7.19 12.85 2.25
C GLN A 408 -7.29 11.37 2.68
N THR A 409 -7.14 10.43 1.74
CA THR A 409 -7.06 8.98 2.03
C THR A 409 -5.96 8.68 3.04
N LEU A 410 -4.77 9.25 2.85
CA LEU A 410 -3.63 9.07 3.76
C LEU A 410 -3.90 9.62 5.17
N ARG A 411 -4.64 10.73 5.30
CA ARG A 411 -5.04 11.29 6.59
C ARG A 411 -6.11 10.46 7.28
N ASN A 412 -7.11 10.02 6.54
CA ASN A 412 -8.22 9.24 7.07
C ASN A 412 -7.77 7.83 7.51
N THR A 413 -6.80 7.23 6.81
CA THR A 413 -6.23 5.91 7.17
C THR A 413 -5.19 5.97 8.30
N GLU A 414 -4.89 7.16 8.84
CA GLU A 414 -4.01 7.34 9.99
C GLU A 414 -4.74 7.18 11.33
N SER A 415 -6.04 7.51 11.41
CA SER A 415 -6.81 7.55 12.66
C SER A 415 -8.14 6.82 12.52
N PRO A 416 -8.67 6.14 13.56
CA PRO A 416 -8.21 6.09 14.96
C PRO A 416 -6.98 5.21 15.18
N ARG A 417 -6.59 4.46 14.17
CA ARG A 417 -5.37 3.64 14.10
C ARG A 417 -4.82 3.73 12.69
N ARG A 418 -3.48 3.79 12.56
CA ARG A 418 -2.83 3.67 11.26
C ARG A 418 -3.10 2.30 10.65
N VAL A 419 -3.78 2.26 9.51
CA VAL A 419 -4.13 1.00 8.80
C VAL A 419 -3.43 0.87 7.45
N LYS A 420 -2.83 1.96 6.93
CA LYS A 420 -2.08 1.96 5.66
C LYS A 420 -0.73 2.68 5.82
N PRO A 421 0.32 2.23 5.13
CA PRO A 421 1.52 3.03 4.91
C PRO A 421 1.20 4.23 4.00
N PHE A 422 2.18 5.01 3.62
CA PHE A 422 2.08 6.02 2.58
C PHE A 422 2.55 5.39 1.26
N ASN A 423 1.65 5.04 0.38
CA ASN A 423 1.95 4.57 -0.97
C ASN A 423 1.64 5.67 -1.99
N LEU A 424 2.60 6.01 -2.83
CA LEU A 424 2.40 6.86 -3.99
C LEU A 424 2.54 6.02 -5.25
N TYR A 425 1.42 5.56 -5.77
CA TYR A 425 1.32 4.72 -6.96
C TYR A 425 0.71 5.51 -8.13
N TYR A 426 1.42 5.59 -9.25
CA TYR A 426 0.97 6.28 -10.44
C TYR A 426 1.63 5.73 -11.71
N HIS A 427 1.22 6.23 -12.87
CA HIS A 427 1.69 5.77 -14.17
C HIS A 427 2.50 6.85 -14.89
N MET A 428 3.27 6.47 -15.93
CA MET A 428 4.04 7.41 -16.73
C MET A 428 3.16 8.43 -17.45
N PHE A 429 1.90 8.11 -17.77
CA PHE A 429 0.97 9.07 -18.38
C PHE A 429 0.58 10.24 -17.47
N SER A 430 0.89 10.22 -16.18
CA SER A 430 0.76 11.41 -15.31
C SER A 430 1.63 12.59 -15.78
N GLY A 431 2.65 12.34 -16.59
CA GLY A 431 3.45 13.36 -17.26
C GLY A 431 2.84 13.92 -18.55
N GLU A 432 1.63 13.50 -18.93
CA GLU A 432 1.01 13.92 -20.19
C GLU A 432 0.33 15.29 -20.09
N LYS A 433 -0.36 15.57 -18.96
CA LYS A 433 -1.14 16.80 -18.80
C LYS A 433 -0.74 17.56 -17.53
N ASP A 434 -0.79 18.92 -17.60
CA ASP A 434 -0.45 19.77 -16.46
C ASP A 434 -1.19 19.36 -15.16
N PRO A 435 -2.53 19.17 -15.14
CA PRO A 435 -3.22 18.83 -13.89
C PRO A 435 -2.84 17.46 -13.31
N GLY A 436 -2.52 16.47 -14.14
CA GLY A 436 -2.04 15.16 -13.70
C GLY A 436 -0.66 15.27 -13.04
N LEU A 437 0.26 15.94 -13.70
CA LEU A 437 1.60 16.20 -13.19
C LEU A 437 1.57 16.98 -11.87
N GLU A 438 0.77 18.05 -11.80
CA GLU A 438 0.61 18.88 -10.59
C GLU A 438 0.03 18.09 -9.41
N ALA A 439 -0.89 17.15 -9.67
CA ALA A 439 -1.43 16.28 -8.63
C ALA A 439 -0.35 15.36 -8.05
N VAL A 440 0.49 14.75 -8.89
CA VAL A 440 1.64 13.95 -8.44
C VAL A 440 2.62 14.80 -7.63
N LEU A 441 2.97 15.98 -8.13
CA LEU A 441 3.86 16.92 -7.42
C LEU A 441 3.30 17.35 -6.07
N SER A 442 1.99 17.55 -5.97
CA SER A 442 1.32 17.87 -4.69
C SER A 442 1.45 16.72 -3.69
N ASN A 443 1.30 15.48 -4.14
CA ASN A 443 1.46 14.29 -3.30
C ASN A 443 2.91 14.10 -2.85
N LEU A 444 3.89 14.33 -3.74
CA LEU A 444 5.32 14.28 -3.39
C LEU A 444 5.70 15.38 -2.39
N ALA A 445 5.19 16.61 -2.59
CA ALA A 445 5.41 17.71 -1.65
C ALA A 445 4.81 17.40 -0.27
N TYR A 446 3.62 16.78 -0.24
CA TYR A 446 3.01 16.32 1.01
C TYR A 446 3.87 15.23 1.67
N ALA A 447 4.39 14.25 0.92
CA ALA A 447 5.28 13.23 1.45
C ALA A 447 6.52 13.85 2.13
N ARG A 448 7.16 14.84 1.50
CA ARG A 448 8.31 15.56 2.09
C ARG A 448 7.98 16.32 3.37
N SER A 449 6.73 16.74 3.54
CA SER A 449 6.28 17.43 4.74
C SER A 449 6.02 16.51 5.94
N GLN A 450 6.03 15.18 5.71
CA GLN A 450 5.71 14.19 6.73
C GLN A 450 6.97 13.52 7.29
N GLU A 451 6.91 13.06 8.55
CA GLU A 451 7.95 12.23 9.18
C GLU A 451 7.80 10.76 8.74
N LEU A 452 8.37 10.42 7.59
CA LEU A 452 8.28 9.10 6.97
C LEU A 452 9.60 8.33 7.06
N ALA A 453 9.50 7.00 6.94
CA ALA A 453 10.62 6.11 6.71
C ALA A 453 10.51 5.54 5.28
N PRO A 454 11.24 6.08 4.31
CA PRO A 454 11.18 5.65 2.92
C PRO A 454 11.87 4.29 2.72
N VAL A 455 11.17 3.41 2.01
CA VAL A 455 11.67 2.10 1.55
C VAL A 455 11.31 1.92 0.07
N THR A 456 11.90 0.95 -0.61
CA THR A 456 11.48 0.61 -1.98
C THR A 456 10.21 -0.25 -1.97
N ALA A 457 9.50 -0.34 -3.10
CA ALA A 457 8.28 -1.14 -3.16
C ALA A 457 8.57 -2.64 -2.95
N SER A 458 9.73 -3.15 -3.40
CA SER A 458 10.11 -4.54 -3.11
C SER A 458 10.39 -4.79 -1.63
N GLN A 459 10.95 -3.82 -0.92
CA GLN A 459 11.12 -3.89 0.54
C GLN A 459 9.78 -3.90 1.25
N TYR A 460 8.83 -3.05 0.82
CA TYR A 460 7.47 -3.09 1.34
C TYR A 460 6.79 -4.44 1.06
N ALA A 461 6.92 -4.97 -0.16
CA ALA A 461 6.40 -6.30 -0.48
C ALA A 461 7.00 -7.38 0.43
N GLY A 462 8.28 -7.27 0.80
CA GLY A 462 8.92 -8.14 1.79
C GLY A 462 8.32 -8.01 3.20
N ILE A 463 7.92 -6.80 3.60
CA ILE A 463 7.21 -6.60 4.88
C ILE A 463 5.86 -7.31 4.87
N VAL A 464 5.12 -7.24 3.76
CA VAL A 464 3.82 -7.92 3.62
C VAL A 464 3.99 -9.45 3.52
N ASP A 465 5.00 -9.94 2.79
CA ASP A 465 5.34 -11.38 2.80
C ASP A 465 5.62 -11.85 4.24
N GLY A 466 6.37 -11.05 5.01
CA GLY A 466 6.64 -11.29 6.43
C GLY A 466 5.38 -11.29 7.30
N PHE A 467 4.39 -10.44 7.00
CA PHE A 467 3.11 -10.45 7.70
C PHE A 467 2.39 -11.81 7.55
N TYR A 468 2.39 -12.37 6.35
CA TYR A 468 1.74 -13.65 6.07
C TYR A 468 2.52 -14.86 6.58
N SER A 469 3.85 -14.76 6.69
CA SER A 469 4.71 -15.88 7.06
C SER A 469 5.15 -15.88 8.53
N ALA A 470 5.07 -14.74 9.23
CA ALA A 470 5.57 -14.60 10.58
C ALA A 470 4.87 -15.54 11.57
N VAL A 471 5.65 -16.17 12.41
CA VAL A 471 5.19 -16.99 13.52
C VAL A 471 5.60 -16.31 14.83
N ILE A 472 4.62 -15.96 15.65
CA ILE A 472 4.85 -15.33 16.95
C ILE A 472 4.51 -16.35 18.05
N VAL A 473 5.52 -16.80 18.76
CA VAL A 473 5.40 -17.83 19.80
C VAL A 473 5.52 -17.18 21.16
N GLU A 474 4.47 -17.29 21.99
CA GLU A 474 4.57 -16.91 23.40
C GLU A 474 5.43 -17.92 24.16
N ILE A 475 6.50 -17.43 24.78
CA ILE A 475 7.46 -18.24 25.54
C ILE A 475 7.37 -18.01 27.05
N GLY A 476 6.22 -17.48 27.49
CA GLY A 476 5.87 -17.22 28.89
C GLY A 476 6.34 -15.86 29.42
N ASN A 477 5.75 -15.41 30.52
CA ASN A 477 6.12 -14.18 31.24
C ASN A 477 6.11 -12.91 30.36
N ARG A 478 5.08 -12.71 29.56
CA ARG A 478 4.96 -11.57 28.62
C ARG A 478 6.15 -11.49 27.66
N ARG A 479 6.58 -12.65 27.14
CA ARG A 479 7.70 -12.78 26.20
C ARG A 479 7.25 -13.52 24.97
N TRP A 480 7.67 -13.02 23.81
CA TRP A 480 7.35 -13.60 22.50
C TRP A 480 8.59 -13.71 21.63
N ARG A 481 8.73 -14.84 20.94
CA ARG A 481 9.73 -15.04 19.91
C ARG A 481 9.08 -14.90 18.53
N VAL A 482 9.70 -14.13 17.65
CA VAL A 482 9.18 -13.83 16.31
C VAL A 482 10.06 -14.53 15.26
N GLU A 483 9.47 -15.41 14.49
CA GLU A 483 10.15 -16.26 13.49
C GLU A 483 9.52 -16.07 12.11
N ASN A 484 10.22 -16.47 11.04
CA ASN A 484 9.75 -16.50 9.64
C ASN A 484 9.17 -15.15 9.16
N ARG A 485 9.75 -14.04 9.59
CA ARG A 485 9.18 -12.69 9.43
C ARG A 485 9.62 -11.95 8.18
N ASP A 486 10.46 -12.54 7.32
CA ASP A 486 11.01 -11.91 6.11
C ASP A 486 11.41 -10.43 6.35
N GLY A 487 10.84 -9.49 5.59
CA GLY A 487 11.06 -8.06 5.76
C GLY A 487 10.31 -7.39 6.93
N LEU A 488 9.42 -8.10 7.61
CA LEU A 488 8.63 -7.56 8.73
C LEU A 488 9.50 -7.31 9.96
N ASN A 489 9.64 -6.04 10.35
CA ASN A 489 10.49 -5.63 11.46
C ASN A 489 9.75 -4.79 12.52
N THR A 490 8.43 -4.80 12.53
CA THR A 490 7.64 -4.10 13.55
C THR A 490 6.54 -4.99 14.10
N ILE A 491 6.49 -5.10 15.43
CA ILE A 491 5.40 -5.76 16.16
C ILE A 491 4.68 -4.71 17.00
N ARG A 492 3.34 -4.70 16.91
CA ARG A 492 2.49 -3.78 17.63
C ARG A 492 1.74 -4.49 18.75
N PHE A 493 1.64 -3.82 19.90
CA PHE A 493 0.81 -4.18 21.03
C PHE A 493 -0.23 -3.08 21.26
N ASP A 494 -1.51 -3.44 21.20
CA ASP A 494 -2.61 -2.49 21.39
C ASP A 494 -2.91 -2.28 22.88
N GLN A 495 -3.52 -1.14 23.25
CA GLN A 495 -3.85 -0.79 24.64
C GLN A 495 -2.63 -0.90 25.58
N ALA A 496 -1.47 -0.53 25.10
CA ALA A 496 -0.18 -0.75 25.77
C ALA A 496 0.47 0.56 26.27
N ASP A 497 -0.31 1.59 26.59
CA ASP A 497 0.18 2.91 27.02
C ASP A 497 1.09 2.86 28.24
N LYS A 498 0.86 1.87 29.13
CA LYS A 498 1.63 1.67 30.37
C LYS A 498 2.69 0.59 30.24
N GLN A 499 2.93 0.07 29.04
CA GLN A 499 3.90 -0.98 28.79
C GLN A 499 5.11 -0.45 28.06
N ALA A 500 6.24 -1.09 28.27
CA ALA A 500 7.49 -0.83 27.56
C ALA A 500 8.28 -2.12 27.35
N VAL A 501 9.24 -2.08 26.47
CA VAL A 501 10.19 -3.18 26.27
C VAL A 501 11.02 -3.39 27.53
N ASP A 502 11.07 -4.61 28.01
CA ASP A 502 12.03 -5.08 29.00
C ASP A 502 13.34 -5.40 28.30
N TRP A 503 14.27 -4.45 28.32
CA TRP A 503 15.54 -4.54 27.61
C TRP A 503 16.43 -5.66 28.12
N ALA A 504 16.33 -6.02 29.40
CA ALA A 504 17.15 -7.08 30.00
C ALA A 504 16.73 -8.49 29.54
N ASN A 505 15.44 -8.66 29.21
CA ASN A 505 14.87 -9.93 28.81
C ASN A 505 14.50 -9.99 27.32
N SER A 506 14.79 -8.93 26.56
CA SER A 506 14.59 -8.87 25.11
C SER A 506 15.89 -9.13 24.34
N GLN A 507 15.77 -9.65 23.12
CA GLN A 507 16.89 -9.88 22.20
C GLN A 507 16.53 -9.45 20.79
N GLY A 508 17.41 -8.74 20.09
CA GLY A 508 17.16 -8.29 18.72
C GLY A 508 16.07 -7.23 18.62
N VAL A 509 15.85 -6.44 19.66
CA VAL A 509 14.98 -5.26 19.67
C VAL A 509 15.85 -4.02 19.51
N ILE A 510 15.49 -3.16 18.54
CA ILE A 510 16.19 -1.90 18.25
C ILE A 510 15.59 -0.74 19.04
N GLY A 511 14.26 -0.69 19.15
CA GLY A 511 13.58 0.45 19.70
C GLY A 511 12.11 0.21 19.93
N GLN A 512 11.48 1.24 20.48
CA GLN A 512 10.05 1.25 20.73
C GLN A 512 9.47 2.66 20.59
N ARG A 513 8.21 2.76 20.19
CA ARG A 513 7.47 4.01 20.14
C ARG A 513 6.03 3.81 20.59
N GLN A 514 5.58 4.65 21.51
CA GLN A 514 4.15 4.78 21.83
C GLN A 514 3.49 5.69 20.80
N TYR A 515 2.40 5.22 20.19
CA TYR A 515 1.64 5.98 19.22
C TYR A 515 0.17 5.53 19.20
N GLN A 516 -0.76 6.47 19.33
CA GLN A 516 -2.23 6.22 19.31
C GLN A 516 -2.67 5.06 20.23
N GLY A 517 -2.16 5.02 21.47
CA GLY A 517 -2.51 3.98 22.45
C GLY A 517 -1.88 2.62 22.22
N SER A 518 -1.01 2.49 21.23
CA SER A 518 -0.29 1.26 20.90
C SER A 518 1.21 1.41 21.07
N LEU A 519 1.87 0.32 21.46
CA LEU A 519 3.32 0.21 21.53
C LEU A 519 3.84 -0.47 20.24
N TYR A 520 4.64 0.23 19.47
CA TYR A 520 5.33 -0.29 18.30
C TYR A 520 6.75 -0.66 18.66
N VAL A 521 7.11 -1.94 18.51
CA VAL A 521 8.44 -2.47 18.84
C VAL A 521 9.19 -2.75 17.54
N ALA A 522 10.33 -2.07 17.35
CA ALA A 522 11.19 -2.25 16.18
C ALA A 522 12.20 -3.38 16.42
N LEU A 523 12.29 -4.32 15.47
CA LEU A 523 13.15 -5.49 15.51
C LEU A 523 14.37 -5.30 14.62
N ASP A 524 15.51 -5.87 15.03
CA ASP A 524 16.74 -5.86 14.25
C ASP A 524 16.62 -6.84 13.07
N PRO A 525 16.71 -6.37 11.80
CA PRO A 525 16.67 -7.24 10.63
C PRO A 525 17.79 -8.31 10.62
N ALA A 526 18.90 -8.05 11.31
CA ALA A 526 20.04 -8.98 11.38
C ALA A 526 19.82 -10.15 12.35
N VAL A 527 18.75 -10.14 13.16
CA VAL A 527 18.44 -11.19 14.13
C VAL A 527 17.25 -12.02 13.61
N ASN A 528 17.49 -13.30 13.28
CA ASN A 528 16.47 -14.16 12.66
C ASN A 528 15.25 -14.44 13.56
N ALA A 529 15.45 -14.62 14.84
CA ALA A 529 14.40 -14.97 15.81
C ALA A 529 14.46 -14.07 17.05
N PRO A 530 14.15 -12.76 16.90
CA PRO A 530 14.18 -11.83 18.04
C PRO A 530 13.15 -12.22 19.09
N VAL A 531 13.47 -11.85 20.34
CA VAL A 531 12.59 -12.04 21.51
C VAL A 531 12.18 -10.65 22.02
N ILE A 532 10.88 -10.43 22.11
CA ILE A 532 10.29 -9.25 22.75
C ILE A 532 9.84 -9.66 24.15
N ALA A 533 10.28 -8.95 25.15
CA ALA A 533 9.76 -9.01 26.50
C ALA A 533 9.14 -7.65 26.87
N LEU A 534 8.00 -7.64 27.55
CA LEU A 534 7.34 -6.42 28.00
C LEU A 534 7.29 -6.36 29.54
N ALA A 535 7.53 -5.16 30.04
CA ALA A 535 7.36 -4.78 31.45
C ALA A 535 6.46 -3.53 31.56
N ASP A 536 6.14 -3.14 32.76
CA ASP A 536 5.50 -1.85 32.99
C ASP A 536 6.48 -0.72 32.64
N ALA A 537 5.96 0.37 32.09
CA ALA A 537 6.80 1.47 31.63
C ALA A 537 7.61 2.06 32.80
N SER A 538 8.91 2.17 32.60
CA SER A 538 9.87 2.74 33.53
C SER A 538 10.84 3.66 32.79
N PRO A 539 11.58 4.53 33.50
CA PRO A 539 12.62 5.35 32.88
C PRO A 539 13.63 4.50 32.10
N ALA A 540 14.11 5.04 30.98
CA ALA A 540 15.07 4.34 30.11
C ALA A 540 16.37 4.01 30.86
N THR A 541 16.73 2.75 30.92
CA THR A 541 17.99 2.26 31.52
C THR A 541 19.11 2.11 30.49
N VAL A 542 18.74 1.98 29.21
CA VAL A 542 19.66 1.89 28.06
C VAL A 542 19.18 2.80 26.96
N PRO A 543 20.06 3.34 26.09
CA PRO A 543 19.65 4.07 24.91
C PRO A 543 18.88 3.16 23.94
N TYR A 544 17.74 3.63 23.43
CA TYR A 544 16.99 2.93 22.41
C TYR A 544 16.40 3.88 21.36
N LEU A 545 16.15 3.37 20.15
CA LEU A 545 15.56 4.13 19.07
C LEU A 545 14.08 4.41 19.35
N LEU A 546 13.68 5.68 19.29
CA LEU A 546 12.27 6.09 19.21
C LEU A 546 11.78 6.06 17.77
N GLU A 547 12.54 6.69 16.87
CA GLU A 547 12.23 6.74 15.46
C GLU A 547 13.43 7.14 14.61
N SER A 548 13.42 6.70 13.36
CA SER A 548 14.42 7.04 12.35
C SER A 548 13.79 7.19 10.97
N ARG A 549 14.36 8.05 10.14
CA ARG A 549 14.06 8.06 8.71
C ARG A 549 14.69 6.85 7.99
N TRP A 550 15.89 6.45 8.40
CA TRP A 550 16.58 5.32 7.81
C TRP A 550 16.38 4.06 8.66
N PRO A 551 16.04 2.92 8.05
CA PRO A 551 16.16 1.62 8.70
C PRO A 551 17.53 1.43 9.31
N ILE A 552 17.57 0.77 10.48
CA ILE A 552 18.82 0.40 11.14
C ILE A 552 18.89 -1.10 11.40
N SER A 553 20.10 -1.63 11.54
CA SER A 553 20.38 -3.04 11.79
C SER A 553 21.67 -3.22 12.57
N HIS A 554 21.94 -4.45 13.02
CA HIS A 554 23.13 -4.82 13.75
C HIS A 554 23.36 -3.96 15.00
N LEU A 555 22.27 -3.65 15.74
CA LEU A 555 22.38 -2.87 16.96
C LEU A 555 23.14 -3.63 18.03
N LYS A 556 24.20 -3.00 18.54
CA LYS A 556 24.95 -3.45 19.71
C LYS A 556 24.90 -2.36 20.79
N LEU A 557 24.55 -2.77 21.99
CA LEU A 557 24.59 -1.91 23.18
C LEU A 557 25.88 -2.25 23.95
N GLU A 558 26.76 -1.28 24.16
CA GLU A 558 28.08 -1.47 24.77
C GLU A 558 28.31 -0.41 25.87
N GLY A 559 28.18 -0.80 27.11
CA GLY A 559 28.38 0.12 28.24
C GLY A 559 27.48 1.37 28.14
N ASN A 560 28.11 2.55 28.00
CA ASN A 560 27.41 3.84 27.86
C ASN A 560 27.18 4.25 26.40
N GLY A 561 27.26 3.32 25.45
CA GLY A 561 27.14 3.62 24.02
C GLY A 561 26.37 2.57 23.25
N SER A 562 26.21 2.83 21.96
CA SER A 562 25.64 1.88 21.01
C SER A 562 26.31 2.01 19.65
N SER A 563 26.35 0.92 18.90
CA SER A 563 26.78 0.93 17.50
C SER A 563 25.75 0.20 16.63
N PHE A 564 25.55 0.66 15.41
CA PHE A 564 24.59 0.09 14.47
C PHE A 564 24.91 0.45 13.03
N GLN A 565 24.34 -0.26 12.10
CA GLN A 565 24.32 0.10 10.68
C GLN A 565 23.03 0.82 10.33
N ALA A 566 23.12 1.82 9.46
CA ALA A 566 21.95 2.55 8.95
C ALA A 566 22.04 2.72 7.44
N GLN A 567 20.92 2.57 6.74
CA GLN A 567 20.83 2.71 5.29
C GLN A 567 19.44 3.28 4.93
N GLY A 568 19.40 4.25 4.02
CA GLY A 568 18.13 4.85 3.61
C GLY A 568 18.30 6.01 2.65
N PHE A 569 17.22 6.78 2.47
CA PHE A 569 17.10 7.83 1.48
C PHE A 569 16.90 9.20 2.15
N GLY A 570 17.53 10.23 1.57
CA GLY A 570 17.46 11.59 2.10
C GLY A 570 18.20 11.78 3.43
N PRO A 571 17.82 12.82 4.22
CA PRO A 571 18.47 13.09 5.50
C PRO A 571 18.20 11.97 6.52
N GLY A 572 19.28 11.45 7.10
CA GLY A 572 19.22 10.37 8.10
C GLY A 572 18.91 10.88 9.50
N ASP A 573 17.78 11.54 9.70
CA ASP A 573 17.38 12.06 11.00
C ASP A 573 16.86 10.95 11.92
N MET A 574 17.27 11.01 13.18
CA MET A 574 16.99 10.02 14.20
C MET A 574 16.62 10.66 15.54
N ARG A 575 15.75 9.97 16.29
CA ARG A 575 15.42 10.29 17.68
C ARG A 575 15.65 9.06 18.54
N TRP A 576 16.46 9.23 19.58
CA TRP A 576 16.76 8.18 20.54
C TRP A 576 16.32 8.58 21.95
N GLN A 577 15.73 7.67 22.69
CA GLN A 577 15.52 7.84 24.12
C GLN A 577 16.82 7.50 24.84
N THR A 578 17.28 8.43 25.67
CA THR A 578 18.51 8.32 26.46
C THR A 578 18.26 8.92 27.85
N ARG A 579 19.34 9.05 28.64
CA ARG A 579 19.24 9.80 29.91
C ARG A 579 19.03 11.29 29.62
N PRO A 580 18.18 11.99 30.41
CA PRO A 580 18.00 13.44 30.27
C PRO A 580 19.33 14.21 30.37
N ARG A 581 19.50 15.18 29.47
CA ARG A 581 20.67 16.07 29.41
C ARG A 581 22.03 15.39 29.19
N ALA A 582 22.06 14.10 28.90
CA ALA A 582 23.27 13.38 28.57
C ALA A 582 23.88 13.89 27.26
N ARG A 583 25.21 14.02 27.22
CA ARG A 583 25.96 14.43 26.01
C ARG A 583 26.48 13.21 25.29
N TYR A 584 26.33 13.20 23.97
CA TYR A 584 26.78 12.11 23.11
C TYR A 584 27.71 12.63 22.02
N VAL A 585 28.75 11.84 21.72
CA VAL A 585 29.53 11.93 20.50
C VAL A 585 29.00 10.90 19.52
N ILE A 586 28.59 11.35 18.35
CA ILE A 586 28.08 10.53 17.26
C ILE A 586 29.16 10.44 16.18
N ARG A 587 29.57 9.24 15.80
CA ARG A 587 30.51 8.99 14.71
C ARG A 587 29.82 8.22 13.60
N VAL A 588 29.99 8.68 12.36
CA VAL A 588 29.41 8.07 11.16
C VAL A 588 30.54 7.73 10.19
N ALA A 589 30.66 6.45 9.85
CA ALA A 589 31.64 5.94 8.89
C ALA A 589 30.95 5.26 7.71
N CYS A 590 31.44 5.49 6.50
CA CYS A 590 30.95 4.85 5.28
C CYS A 590 32.13 4.20 4.56
N GLY A 591 32.28 2.88 4.66
CA GLY A 591 33.41 2.15 4.09
C GLY A 591 34.77 2.78 4.48
N HIS A 592 35.54 3.21 3.48
CA HIS A 592 36.86 3.88 3.68
C HIS A 592 36.76 5.42 3.78
N THR A 593 35.54 5.99 3.77
CA THR A 593 35.34 7.44 3.89
C THR A 593 35.72 7.91 5.30
N PRO A 594 36.32 9.11 5.48
CA PRO A 594 36.66 9.65 6.79
C PRO A 594 35.43 9.69 7.72
N VAL A 595 35.67 9.36 8.98
CA VAL A 595 34.63 9.39 10.02
C VAL A 595 34.15 10.84 10.23
N ARG A 596 32.85 11.08 9.99
CA ARG A 596 32.21 12.31 10.42
C ARG A 596 31.86 12.21 11.91
N GLN A 597 32.25 13.19 12.68
CA GLN A 597 31.95 13.25 14.11
C GLN A 597 31.08 14.49 14.39
N MET A 598 30.08 14.34 15.26
CA MET A 598 29.25 15.41 15.76
C MET A 598 28.94 15.20 17.24
N GLU A 599 28.60 16.26 17.93
CA GLU A 599 28.13 16.20 19.31
C GLU A 599 26.65 16.59 19.36
N SER A 600 25.89 15.96 20.24
CA SER A 600 24.52 16.31 20.54
C SER A 600 24.20 16.08 22.01
N VAL A 601 23.27 16.84 22.54
CA VAL A 601 22.83 16.78 23.94
C VAL A 601 21.35 16.40 23.96
N ALA A 602 21.02 15.40 24.76
CA ALA A 602 19.63 15.01 24.97
C ALA A 602 18.85 16.12 25.66
N GLY A 603 17.61 16.30 25.29
CA GLY A 603 16.71 17.26 25.93
C GLY A 603 16.43 16.92 27.40
N ALA A 604 15.66 17.75 28.08
CA ALA A 604 15.15 17.46 29.43
C ALA A 604 14.21 16.24 29.45
N ASP A 605 13.60 15.92 28.31
CA ASP A 605 12.79 14.74 28.04
C ASP A 605 13.62 13.46 27.81
N GLY A 606 14.95 13.56 27.78
CA GLY A 606 15.85 12.48 27.47
C GLY A 606 15.93 12.14 25.98
N ILE A 607 15.34 12.94 25.08
CA ILE A 607 15.38 12.67 23.65
C ILE A 607 16.62 13.29 23.01
N LEU A 608 17.50 12.43 22.51
CA LEU A 608 18.65 12.79 21.69
C LEU A 608 18.22 12.86 20.23
N ARG A 609 18.47 14.03 19.57
CA ARG A 609 18.16 14.28 18.17
C ARG A 609 19.43 14.56 17.39
N PHE A 610 19.58 13.88 16.26
CA PHE A 610 20.70 14.14 15.34
C PHE A 610 20.35 13.68 13.92
N THR A 611 21.16 14.15 12.96
CA THR A 611 21.03 13.77 11.55
C THR A 611 22.38 13.24 11.07
N ILE A 612 22.41 12.03 10.53
CA ILE A 612 23.65 11.42 10.03
C ILE A 612 24.05 11.92 8.63
N GLY A 613 23.31 12.86 8.08
CA GLY A 613 23.59 13.58 6.84
C GLY A 613 22.81 13.06 5.65
N ASP A 614 22.72 13.92 4.62
CA ASP A 614 22.23 13.51 3.31
C ASP A 614 23.27 12.66 2.61
N ARG A 615 22.85 11.56 1.98
CA ARG A 615 23.71 10.84 1.07
C ARG A 615 23.78 11.54 -0.27
N PRO A 616 24.98 11.79 -0.81
CA PRO A 616 25.11 12.14 -2.20
C PRO A 616 24.52 11.02 -3.06
N SER A 617 23.81 11.38 -4.09
CA SER A 617 23.10 10.50 -5.01
C SER A 617 24.01 9.50 -5.77
N SER A 618 25.33 9.62 -5.69
CA SER A 618 26.30 8.82 -6.43
C SER A 618 27.00 7.72 -5.64
N ALA A 619 26.94 7.76 -4.30
CA ALA A 619 27.49 6.67 -3.51
C ALA A 619 26.49 5.51 -3.48
N ALA A 620 26.91 4.34 -3.84
CA ALA A 620 26.16 3.11 -3.65
C ALA A 620 25.46 3.11 -2.28
N PHE A 621 24.27 2.52 -2.19
CA PHE A 621 23.48 2.43 -0.95
C PHE A 621 24.15 1.52 0.09
N ASP A 622 25.43 1.67 0.31
CA ASP A 622 26.15 0.93 1.33
C ASP A 622 25.72 1.42 2.72
N PRO A 623 25.50 0.52 3.65
CA PRO A 623 25.20 0.88 5.03
C PRO A 623 26.31 1.77 5.62
N VAL A 624 25.92 2.79 6.36
CA VAL A 624 26.87 3.54 7.20
C VAL A 624 26.94 2.90 8.58
N GLN A 625 28.13 2.84 9.15
CA GLN A 625 28.33 2.47 10.55
C GLN A 625 28.16 3.72 11.40
N VAL A 626 27.27 3.66 12.39
CA VAL A 626 27.03 4.74 13.35
C VAL A 626 27.41 4.26 14.74
N THR A 627 28.10 5.13 15.50
CA THR A 627 28.42 4.89 16.91
C THR A 627 27.92 6.07 17.74
N LEU A 628 27.16 5.78 18.78
CA LEU A 628 26.75 6.73 19.82
C LEU A 628 27.57 6.45 21.06
N GLN A 629 28.31 7.43 21.56
CA GLN A 629 29.09 7.30 22.78
C GLN A 629 28.71 8.40 23.74
N GLU A 630 28.20 8.05 24.91
CA GLU A 630 27.96 9.02 25.97
C GLU A 630 29.28 9.53 26.51
N VAL A 631 29.39 10.86 26.60
CA VAL A 631 30.56 11.50 27.19
C VAL A 631 30.36 11.58 28.69
N SER A 632 31.21 10.90 29.44
CA SER A 632 31.31 11.02 30.90
C SER A 632 31.80 12.44 31.22
N GLY A 633 30.89 13.37 31.46
CA GLY A 633 31.21 14.71 31.92
C GLY A 633 30.61 14.89 33.31
N ASN A 634 31.40 15.37 34.26
CA ASN A 634 30.85 15.93 35.48
C ASN A 634 29.88 17.07 35.11
N PRO A 635 28.71 17.19 35.77
CA PRO A 635 27.73 18.23 35.52
C PRO A 635 28.31 19.65 35.69
#